data_b8a0dedf6ed497a176cdb11c6555ccba
#
_entry.id   b8a0dedf6ed497a176cdb11c6555ccba
#
_cell.length_a   1.000
_cell.length_b   1.000
_cell.length_c   1.000
_cell.angle_alpha   90.00
_cell.angle_beta   90.00
_cell.angle_gamma   90.00
#
_symmetry.space_group_name_H-M   'P 1'
#
loop_
_entity.id
_entity.type
_entity.pdbx_description
1 polymer ?
#
loop_
_entity_poly.entity_id
_entity_poly.type
_entity_poly.pdbx_seq_one_letter_code
_entity_poly.pdbx_strand_id
1 'polypeptide(L)'
;IRGGSGPDFKPVGIGTFVHEFGHVLGIADHYDTAYTSGRTGVNQWDTMAAASYFNDQNTPPLFNAFERAELGWLEYTQLPSTTGGWIDMPLLDTDNVAYRVDVEGTDDCEYFIIENRCREGWDTYLPGEGMLVWHVDMDEEKWWGNTINNDPDHQNFDLVEADGREDAGNYAYDPFPGRGEVRQFVFNGWSGDEVFSFDDIEKDGARI
;
A
#
# COMPACT_ATOMS: atom_id res chain seq x y z
N ILE A 1 -13.47 -1.30 21.97
CA ILE A 1 -13.38 -2.56 22.75
C ILE A 1 -14.81 -2.93 23.13
N ARG A 2 -15.42 -3.89 22.45
CA ARG A 2 -16.72 -4.45 22.87
C ARG A 2 -16.44 -5.53 23.93
N GLY A 3 -16.39 -5.13 25.18
CA GLY A 3 -16.43 -6.05 26.31
C GLY A 3 -17.83 -6.63 26.46
N GLY A 4 -18.05 -7.86 26.04
CA GLY A 4 -19.25 -8.64 26.36
C GLY A 4 -18.89 -9.74 27.35
N SER A 5 -19.70 -9.95 28.36
CA SER A 5 -19.62 -11.12 29.24
C SER A 5 -20.85 -11.99 29.00
N GLY A 6 -20.64 -13.19 28.47
CA GLY A 6 -21.72 -14.16 28.24
C GLY A 6 -21.19 -15.41 27.51
N PRO A 7 -22.02 -16.48 27.39
CA PRO A 7 -21.62 -17.71 26.72
C PRO A 7 -21.27 -17.54 25.22
N ASP A 8 -21.61 -16.38 24.62
CA ASP A 8 -21.33 -16.06 23.22
C ASP A 8 -20.15 -15.07 23.07
N PHE A 9 -19.34 -14.88 24.12
CA PHE A 9 -18.16 -14.04 24.06
C PHE A 9 -17.15 -14.60 23.06
N LYS A 10 -16.98 -13.91 21.94
CA LYS A 10 -15.85 -14.13 21.03
C LYS A 10 -14.77 -13.09 21.38
N PRO A 11 -13.53 -13.51 21.60
CA PRO A 11 -12.43 -12.56 21.71
C PRO A 11 -12.39 -11.67 20.47
N VAL A 12 -12.09 -10.40 20.64
CA VAL A 12 -11.79 -9.51 19.52
C VAL A 12 -10.48 -9.99 18.90
N GLY A 13 -10.41 -10.05 17.57
CA GLY A 13 -9.18 -10.40 16.87
C GLY A 13 -8.06 -9.39 17.12
N ILE A 14 -6.86 -9.73 16.71
CA ILE A 14 -5.67 -8.90 16.94
C ILE A 14 -5.56 -7.69 16.00
N GLY A 15 -6.39 -7.63 14.95
CA GLY A 15 -6.25 -6.61 13.89
C GLY A 15 -6.30 -5.18 14.41
N THR A 16 -7.34 -4.83 15.22
CA THR A 16 -7.36 -3.52 15.86
C THR A 16 -6.15 -3.29 16.76
N PHE A 17 -5.70 -4.31 17.49
CA PHE A 17 -4.49 -4.17 18.32
C PHE A 17 -3.25 -3.88 17.47
N VAL A 18 -3.08 -4.55 16.34
CA VAL A 18 -1.95 -4.33 15.41
C VAL A 18 -2.00 -2.92 14.85
N HIS A 19 -3.18 -2.46 14.43
CA HIS A 19 -3.40 -1.09 13.94
C HIS A 19 -3.03 -0.05 15.02
N GLU A 20 -3.61 -0.14 16.21
CA GLU A 20 -3.32 0.78 17.30
C GLU A 20 -1.86 0.73 17.76
N PHE A 21 -1.24 -0.44 17.66
CA PHE A 21 0.18 -0.57 17.95
C PHE A 21 1.07 0.07 16.86
N GLY A 22 0.62 0.10 15.61
CA GLY A 22 1.22 0.89 14.54
C GLY A 22 1.36 2.36 14.92
N HIS A 23 0.32 2.95 15.53
CA HIS A 23 0.38 4.32 16.06
C HIS A 23 1.40 4.49 17.19
N VAL A 24 1.52 3.49 18.07
CA VAL A 24 2.56 3.51 19.12
C VAL A 24 3.96 3.51 18.52
N LEU A 25 4.13 2.89 17.36
CA LEU A 25 5.40 2.86 16.63
C LEU A 25 5.64 4.12 15.80
N GLY A 26 4.65 5.00 15.63
CA GLY A 26 4.76 6.29 14.94
C GLY A 26 4.14 6.34 13.55
N ILE A 27 3.39 5.30 13.15
CA ILE A 27 2.72 5.30 11.84
C ILE A 27 1.36 6.00 11.96
N ALA A 28 1.02 6.83 10.98
CA ALA A 28 -0.25 7.53 10.90
C ALA A 28 -1.39 6.61 10.41
N ASP A 29 -2.64 7.08 10.51
CA ASP A 29 -3.74 6.50 9.75
C ASP A 29 -3.58 6.80 8.28
N HIS A 30 -3.78 5.79 7.42
CA HIS A 30 -3.64 5.94 5.97
C HIS A 30 -5.00 6.14 5.26
N TYR A 31 -6.05 6.43 6.00
CA TYR A 31 -7.37 6.78 5.49
C TYR A 31 -7.74 8.23 5.80
N ASP A 32 -8.81 8.76 5.19
CA ASP A 32 -9.37 10.07 5.51
C ASP A 32 -9.91 10.12 6.94
N THR A 33 -9.11 10.64 7.88
CA THR A 33 -9.47 10.74 9.30
C THR A 33 -10.55 11.80 9.57
N ALA A 34 -10.81 12.69 8.62
CA ALA A 34 -11.91 13.65 8.70
C ALA A 34 -13.26 13.06 8.24
N TYR A 35 -13.24 11.90 7.60
CA TYR A 35 -14.42 11.22 7.05
C TYR A 35 -15.25 12.11 6.09
N THR A 36 -14.58 12.96 5.34
CA THR A 36 -15.22 13.96 4.48
C THR A 36 -15.38 13.51 3.04
N SER A 37 -14.44 12.70 2.52
CA SER A 37 -14.39 12.33 1.11
C SER A 37 -14.97 10.95 0.81
N GLY A 38 -14.93 10.04 1.77
CA GLY A 38 -15.23 8.63 1.54
C GLY A 38 -14.19 7.90 0.68
N ARG A 39 -13.10 8.58 0.29
CA ARG A 39 -11.94 7.98 -0.36
C ARG A 39 -10.97 7.48 0.69
N THR A 40 -10.27 6.42 0.38
CA THR A 40 -9.31 5.79 1.31
C THR A 40 -8.04 5.34 0.60
N GLY A 41 -7.70 5.89 -0.56
CA GLY A 41 -6.47 5.62 -1.31
C GLY A 41 -5.88 4.20 -1.24
N VAL A 42 -5.56 3.78 -0.05
CA VAL A 42 -4.93 2.49 0.24
C VAL A 42 -5.90 1.37 0.66
N ASN A 43 -7.13 1.72 1.05
CA ASN A 43 -8.27 0.82 1.31
C ASN A 43 -7.96 -0.47 2.09
N GLN A 44 -8.25 -1.61 1.44
CA GLN A 44 -8.11 -2.96 1.99
C GLN A 44 -6.71 -3.55 1.79
N TRP A 45 -5.75 -2.76 1.35
CA TRP A 45 -4.38 -3.20 1.14
C TRP A 45 -3.46 -2.88 2.31
N ASP A 46 -3.97 -2.11 3.27
CA ASP A 46 -3.18 -1.50 4.31
C ASP A 46 -3.78 -1.73 5.71
N THR A 47 -2.92 -2.13 6.65
CA THR A 47 -3.31 -2.39 8.05
C THR A 47 -3.61 -1.10 8.81
N MET A 48 -2.97 0.02 8.44
CA MET A 48 -3.27 1.34 9.01
C MET A 48 -4.50 2.00 8.35
N ALA A 49 -5.22 1.22 7.51
CA ALA A 49 -6.52 1.57 6.94
C ALA A 49 -7.55 0.45 7.20
N ALA A 50 -8.23 -0.05 6.18
CA ALA A 50 -9.36 -0.97 6.36
C ALA A 50 -8.95 -2.45 6.53
N ALA A 51 -7.73 -2.84 6.18
CA ALA A 51 -7.32 -4.24 6.19
C ALA A 51 -7.17 -4.85 7.60
N SER A 52 -7.03 -4.03 8.64
CA SER A 52 -7.02 -4.49 10.02
C SER A 52 -8.28 -5.28 10.42
N TYR A 53 -9.37 -5.13 9.68
CA TYR A 53 -10.65 -5.80 9.94
C TYR A 53 -10.79 -7.18 9.28
N PHE A 54 -9.83 -7.66 8.52
CA PHE A 54 -9.93 -8.94 7.84
C PHE A 54 -10.13 -10.12 8.79
N ASN A 55 -10.96 -11.08 8.33
CA ASN A 55 -11.29 -12.30 9.07
C ASN A 55 -11.77 -11.99 10.51
N ASP A 56 -12.74 -11.09 10.66
CA ASP A 56 -13.20 -10.61 11.96
C ASP A 56 -12.04 -10.11 12.85
N GLN A 57 -11.06 -9.44 12.25
CA GLN A 57 -9.83 -8.93 12.88
C GLN A 57 -8.84 -10.01 13.34
N ASN A 58 -9.02 -11.27 12.96
CA ASN A 58 -8.12 -12.34 13.38
C ASN A 58 -6.86 -12.46 12.51
N THR A 59 -6.90 -11.90 11.29
CA THR A 59 -5.81 -12.03 10.32
C THR A 59 -5.60 -10.69 9.61
N PRO A 60 -5.09 -9.65 10.32
CA PRO A 60 -4.63 -8.44 9.64
C PRO A 60 -3.48 -8.81 8.71
N PRO A 61 -3.37 -8.19 7.53
CA PRO A 61 -2.23 -8.43 6.67
C PRO A 61 -0.94 -7.90 7.28
N LEU A 62 0.17 -8.27 6.69
CA LEU A 62 1.47 -7.71 7.04
C LEU A 62 1.50 -6.21 6.74
N PHE A 63 2.31 -5.48 7.49
CA PHE A 63 2.65 -4.11 7.13
C PHE A 63 3.25 -4.07 5.73
N ASN A 64 2.84 -3.09 4.92
CA ASN A 64 3.34 -2.86 3.58
C ASN A 64 4.80 -2.35 3.60
N ALA A 65 5.40 -2.19 2.43
CA ALA A 65 6.80 -1.77 2.33
C ALA A 65 7.04 -0.35 2.87
N PHE A 66 6.07 0.56 2.74
CA PHE A 66 6.15 1.90 3.29
C PHE A 66 6.22 1.86 4.82
N GLU A 67 5.26 1.19 5.46
CA GLU A 67 5.22 1.04 6.92
C GLU A 67 6.50 0.38 7.47
N ARG A 68 6.99 -0.67 6.78
CA ARG A 68 8.23 -1.35 7.19
C ARG A 68 9.46 -0.45 7.06
N ALA A 69 9.52 0.39 6.04
CA ALA A 69 10.63 1.31 5.86
C ALA A 69 10.62 2.41 6.92
N GLU A 70 9.45 2.98 7.22
CA GLU A 70 9.28 3.98 8.29
C GLU A 70 9.69 3.43 9.67
N LEU A 71 9.47 2.13 9.89
CA LEU A 71 9.89 1.44 11.12
C LEU A 71 11.37 0.99 11.10
N GLY A 72 12.09 1.21 10.00
CA GLY A 72 13.47 0.78 9.83
C GLY A 72 13.62 -0.75 9.69
N TRP A 73 12.55 -1.44 9.29
CA TRP A 73 12.55 -2.89 9.09
C TRP A 73 12.85 -3.29 7.64
N LEU A 74 12.81 -2.33 6.72
CA LEU A 74 13.10 -2.51 5.31
C LEU A 74 13.91 -1.31 4.80
N GLU A 75 14.89 -1.59 3.92
CA GLU A 75 15.57 -0.59 3.11
C GLU A 75 15.19 -0.81 1.65
N TYR A 76 14.76 0.25 0.98
CA TYR A 76 14.38 0.18 -0.43
C TYR A 76 15.58 -0.08 -1.33
N THR A 77 15.37 -0.88 -2.36
CA THR A 77 16.27 -0.92 -3.50
C THR A 77 15.88 0.20 -4.48
N GLN A 78 16.75 1.17 -4.67
CA GLN A 78 16.49 2.27 -5.60
C GLN A 78 16.49 1.76 -7.03
N LEU A 79 15.41 2.02 -7.78
CA LEU A 79 15.35 1.79 -9.21
C LEU A 79 15.81 3.04 -9.95
N PRO A 80 16.67 2.89 -10.97
CA PRO A 80 17.02 4.01 -11.82
C PRO A 80 15.83 4.41 -12.70
N SER A 81 15.61 5.70 -12.85
CA SER A 81 14.54 6.29 -13.67
C SER A 81 14.66 6.00 -15.19
N THR A 82 15.75 5.39 -15.61
CA THR A 82 16.00 5.09 -17.01
C THR A 82 16.64 3.71 -17.15
N THR A 83 15.87 2.70 -17.54
CA THR A 83 16.48 1.42 -17.98
C THR A 83 15.51 0.59 -18.79
N GLY A 84 16.03 -0.09 -19.77
CA GLY A 84 15.38 -1.22 -20.41
C GLY A 84 15.96 -2.51 -19.84
N GLY A 85 15.43 -3.02 -18.75
CA GLY A 85 15.89 -4.27 -18.13
C GLY A 85 14.77 -4.99 -17.41
N TRP A 86 14.93 -6.31 -17.20
CA TRP A 86 14.04 -7.08 -16.35
C TRP A 86 14.42 -6.88 -14.87
N ILE A 87 13.43 -6.71 -14.02
CA ILE A 87 13.57 -6.61 -12.58
C ILE A 87 12.74 -7.70 -11.94
N ASP A 88 13.39 -8.53 -11.13
CA ASP A 88 12.70 -9.52 -10.30
C ASP A 88 11.99 -8.84 -9.15
N MET A 89 10.73 -9.22 -8.90
CA MET A 89 9.90 -8.70 -7.81
C MET A 89 9.61 -9.83 -6.80
N PRO A 90 10.56 -10.15 -5.90
CA PRO A 90 10.34 -11.16 -4.89
C PRO A 90 9.25 -10.74 -3.91
N LEU A 91 8.66 -11.70 -3.22
CA LEU A 91 7.56 -11.45 -2.31
C LEU A 91 8.00 -10.65 -1.07
N LEU A 92 7.28 -9.61 -0.74
CA LEU A 92 7.54 -8.81 0.45
C LEU A 92 7.49 -9.65 1.73
N ASP A 93 6.60 -10.63 1.78
CA ASP A 93 6.40 -11.52 2.93
C ASP A 93 7.66 -12.33 3.27
N THR A 94 8.27 -12.96 2.27
CA THR A 94 9.38 -13.90 2.47
C THR A 94 10.76 -13.26 2.33
N ASP A 95 10.90 -12.32 1.42
CA ASP A 95 12.20 -11.77 1.02
C ASP A 95 12.46 -10.38 1.60
N ASN A 96 11.40 -9.69 2.06
CA ASN A 96 11.43 -8.33 2.61
C ASN A 96 12.12 -7.34 1.66
N VAL A 97 11.79 -7.42 0.38
CA VAL A 97 12.33 -6.59 -0.70
C VAL A 97 11.23 -5.69 -1.26
N ALA A 98 11.54 -4.43 -1.43
CA ALA A 98 10.74 -3.47 -2.15
C ALA A 98 11.63 -2.47 -2.87
N TYR A 99 11.10 -1.84 -3.89
CA TYR A 99 11.82 -0.89 -4.73
C TYR A 99 11.25 0.51 -4.57
N ARG A 100 12.09 1.50 -4.80
CA ARG A 100 11.69 2.90 -4.79
C ARG A 100 12.13 3.58 -6.08
N VAL A 101 11.25 4.46 -6.60
CA VAL A 101 11.52 5.37 -7.71
C VAL A 101 11.19 6.78 -7.26
N ASP A 102 12.18 7.65 -7.22
CA ASP A 102 11.98 9.04 -6.83
C ASP A 102 11.44 9.86 -8.01
N VAL A 103 10.59 10.84 -7.73
CA VAL A 103 10.13 11.83 -8.70
C VAL A 103 11.14 12.97 -8.76
N GLU A 104 11.70 13.23 -9.92
CA GLU A 104 12.71 14.26 -10.09
C GLU A 104 12.18 15.67 -9.72
N GLY A 105 12.94 16.42 -8.96
CA GLY A 105 12.64 17.83 -8.64
C GLY A 105 11.72 18.04 -7.45
N THR A 106 11.42 16.99 -6.68
CA THR A 106 10.54 17.05 -5.51
C THR A 106 11.27 16.96 -4.16
N ASP A 107 12.61 17.14 -4.16
CA ASP A 107 13.46 17.04 -2.98
C ASP A 107 13.25 15.72 -2.19
N ASP A 108 13.06 14.61 -2.93
CA ASP A 108 12.81 13.26 -2.44
C ASP A 108 11.51 13.08 -1.63
N CYS A 109 10.62 14.07 -1.64
CA CYS A 109 9.32 13.99 -0.97
C CYS A 109 8.30 13.16 -1.74
N GLU A 110 8.32 13.22 -3.07
CA GLU A 110 7.43 12.44 -3.93
C GLU A 110 8.17 11.25 -4.53
N TYR A 111 7.59 10.05 -4.37
CA TYR A 111 8.19 8.81 -4.88
C TYR A 111 7.17 7.69 -5.01
N PHE A 112 7.55 6.65 -5.75
CA PHE A 112 6.78 5.41 -5.83
C PHE A 112 7.50 4.29 -5.09
N ILE A 113 6.69 3.42 -4.46
CA ILE A 113 7.16 2.17 -3.85
C ILE A 113 6.53 1.01 -4.60
N ILE A 114 7.33 0.00 -4.90
CA ILE A 114 6.89 -1.19 -5.61
C ILE A 114 7.18 -2.40 -4.73
N GLU A 115 6.15 -3.19 -4.45
CA GLU A 115 6.23 -4.42 -3.68
C GLU A 115 5.43 -5.53 -4.35
N ASN A 116 5.72 -6.78 -4.04
CA ASN A 116 4.97 -7.93 -4.53
C ASN A 116 4.31 -8.67 -3.37
N ARG A 117 3.00 -8.89 -3.47
CA ARG A 117 2.20 -9.55 -2.43
C ARG A 117 1.54 -10.82 -2.97
N CYS A 118 1.43 -11.84 -2.12
CA CYS A 118 0.66 -13.05 -2.41
C CYS A 118 -0.35 -13.31 -1.29
N ARG A 119 -1.40 -14.10 -1.61
CA ARG A 119 -2.46 -14.44 -0.66
C ARG A 119 -2.11 -15.66 0.18
N GLU A 120 -0.99 -15.58 0.89
CA GLU A 120 -0.48 -16.62 1.80
C GLU A 120 -0.23 -16.06 3.20
N GLY A 121 -0.06 -16.93 4.20
CA GLY A 121 0.24 -16.51 5.56
C GLY A 121 -0.75 -15.49 6.13
N TRP A 122 -0.24 -14.38 6.62
CA TRP A 122 -1.04 -13.28 7.12
C TRP A 122 -1.79 -12.52 6.01
N ASP A 123 -1.29 -12.55 4.78
CA ASP A 123 -1.86 -11.90 3.61
C ASP A 123 -2.97 -12.72 2.93
N THR A 124 -3.35 -13.87 3.48
CA THR A 124 -4.38 -14.78 2.91
C THR A 124 -5.69 -14.08 2.56
N TYR A 125 -6.07 -13.05 3.29
CA TYR A 125 -7.33 -12.33 3.11
C TYR A 125 -7.22 -11.06 2.28
N LEU A 126 -6.03 -10.74 1.74
CA LEU A 126 -5.90 -9.64 0.78
C LEU A 126 -6.86 -9.82 -0.40
N PRO A 127 -7.37 -8.73 -0.99
CA PRO A 127 -8.34 -8.79 -2.08
C PRO A 127 -7.81 -9.48 -3.33
N GLY A 128 -6.51 -9.37 -3.57
CA GLY A 128 -5.81 -9.92 -4.73
C GLY A 128 -4.35 -10.25 -4.43
N GLU A 129 -3.60 -10.56 -5.45
CA GLU A 129 -2.16 -10.82 -5.38
C GLU A 129 -1.45 -10.27 -6.61
N GLY A 130 -0.18 -9.91 -6.48
CA GLY A 130 0.65 -9.33 -7.53
C GLY A 130 1.48 -8.17 -7.02
N MET A 131 2.04 -7.44 -7.95
CA MET A 131 2.79 -6.23 -7.70
C MET A 131 1.85 -5.09 -7.32
N LEU A 132 2.11 -4.44 -6.19
CA LEU A 132 1.46 -3.21 -5.75
C LEU A 132 2.41 -2.04 -5.97
N VAL A 133 1.86 -0.92 -6.38
CA VAL A 133 2.59 0.33 -6.55
C VAL A 133 1.93 1.41 -5.72
N TRP A 134 2.69 1.94 -4.77
CA TRP A 134 2.26 3.03 -3.90
C TRP A 134 2.82 4.34 -4.40
N HIS A 135 2.00 5.37 -4.46
CA HIS A 135 2.42 6.74 -4.70
C HIS A 135 2.48 7.47 -3.36
N VAL A 136 3.61 8.04 -3.05
CA VAL A 136 3.88 8.76 -1.80
C VAL A 136 4.25 10.19 -2.13
N ASP A 137 3.59 11.13 -1.47
CA ASP A 137 3.99 12.53 -1.42
C ASP A 137 4.10 12.94 0.06
N MET A 138 5.30 12.77 0.60
CA MET A 138 5.55 12.90 2.03
C MET A 138 5.41 14.35 2.48
N ASP A 139 4.46 14.60 3.35
CA ASP A 139 4.24 15.86 4.06
C ASP A 139 4.33 15.60 5.56
N GLU A 140 5.44 15.99 6.17
CA GLU A 140 5.70 15.77 7.59
C GLU A 140 4.64 16.40 8.50
N GLU A 141 4.09 17.56 8.14
CA GLU A 141 3.03 18.21 8.93
C GLU A 141 1.75 17.40 8.92
N LYS A 142 1.34 16.92 7.75
CA LYS A 142 0.18 16.05 7.61
C LYS A 142 0.40 14.70 8.27
N TRP A 143 1.60 14.15 8.16
CA TRP A 143 1.96 12.88 8.81
C TRP A 143 1.81 12.97 10.33
N TRP A 144 2.49 13.93 10.97
CA TRP A 144 2.39 14.12 12.40
C TRP A 144 1.01 14.59 12.87
N GLY A 145 0.27 15.26 11.98
CA GLY A 145 -1.11 15.67 12.19
C GLY A 145 -2.14 14.56 12.03
N ASN A 146 -1.72 13.38 11.58
CA ASN A 146 -2.59 12.25 11.23
C ASN A 146 -3.67 12.62 10.19
N THR A 147 -3.28 13.35 9.15
CA THR A 147 -4.19 13.91 8.14
C THR A 147 -3.70 13.69 6.69
N ILE A 148 -2.81 12.72 6.48
CA ILE A 148 -2.12 12.51 5.19
C ILE A 148 -3.07 12.30 4.01
N ASN A 149 -4.22 11.66 4.22
CA ASN A 149 -5.18 11.36 3.17
C ASN A 149 -6.52 12.09 3.36
N ASN A 150 -6.54 13.23 4.08
CA ASN A 150 -7.76 14.02 4.28
C ASN A 150 -8.14 14.88 3.08
N ASP A 151 -7.22 15.11 2.14
CA ASP A 151 -7.52 15.80 0.88
C ASP A 151 -7.81 14.74 -0.20
N PRO A 152 -9.06 14.59 -0.66
CA PRO A 152 -9.40 13.58 -1.65
C PRO A 152 -8.84 13.85 -3.05
N ASP A 153 -8.45 15.08 -3.32
CA ASP A 153 -7.87 15.48 -4.60
C ASP A 153 -6.33 15.41 -4.57
N HIS A 154 -5.74 15.19 -3.39
CA HIS A 154 -4.30 15.05 -3.19
C HIS A 154 -4.01 14.14 -2.00
N GLN A 155 -4.14 12.83 -2.20
CA GLN A 155 -3.79 11.84 -1.19
C GLN A 155 -2.25 11.73 -1.11
N ASN A 156 -1.72 11.82 0.11
CA ASN A 156 -0.26 11.79 0.31
C ASN A 156 0.30 10.37 0.38
N PHE A 157 -0.57 9.38 0.52
CA PHE A 157 -0.23 7.97 0.41
C PHE A 157 -1.37 7.24 -0.28
N ASP A 158 -1.15 6.79 -1.50
CA ASP A 158 -2.16 6.24 -2.38
C ASP A 158 -1.69 4.96 -3.07
N LEU A 159 -2.61 4.04 -3.34
CA LEU A 159 -2.36 2.86 -4.16
C LEU A 159 -2.66 3.20 -5.61
N VAL A 160 -1.72 2.93 -6.49
CA VAL A 160 -1.96 3.04 -7.94
C VAL A 160 -2.62 1.77 -8.42
N GLU A 161 -3.92 1.81 -8.65
CA GLU A 161 -4.69 0.66 -9.11
C GLU A 161 -4.42 0.34 -10.58
N ALA A 162 -4.15 -0.93 -10.88
CA ALA A 162 -3.88 -1.37 -12.24
C ALA A 162 -5.07 -1.15 -13.19
N ASP A 163 -6.31 -1.16 -12.69
CA ASP A 163 -7.50 -0.89 -13.50
C ASP A 163 -7.93 0.59 -13.45
N GLY A 164 -7.19 1.44 -12.73
CA GLY A 164 -7.44 2.88 -12.60
C GLY A 164 -8.74 3.21 -11.85
N ARG A 165 -9.16 2.36 -10.91
CA ARG A 165 -10.44 2.50 -10.21
C ARG A 165 -10.31 2.32 -8.71
N GLU A 166 -10.63 3.33 -7.98
CA GLU A 166 -10.75 3.38 -6.52
C GLU A 166 -12.11 2.86 -5.99
N ASP A 167 -12.83 1.99 -6.70
CA ASP A 167 -14.19 1.66 -6.32
C ASP A 167 -14.28 0.41 -5.41
N ALA A 168 -15.13 0.54 -4.37
CA ALA A 168 -15.39 -0.54 -3.44
C ALA A 168 -15.94 -1.80 -4.15
N GLY A 169 -15.27 -2.92 -3.94
CA GLY A 169 -15.64 -4.23 -4.49
C GLY A 169 -14.84 -4.64 -5.72
N ASN A 170 -13.92 -3.81 -6.17
CA ASN A 170 -13.04 -4.11 -7.30
C ASN A 170 -11.57 -4.36 -6.93
N TYR A 171 -11.22 -4.30 -5.67
CA TYR A 171 -9.84 -4.38 -5.17
C TYR A 171 -8.99 -5.55 -5.69
N ALA A 172 -9.58 -6.63 -6.18
CA ALA A 172 -8.84 -7.76 -6.78
C ALA A 172 -8.23 -7.41 -8.15
N TYR A 173 -8.54 -6.23 -8.71
CA TYR A 173 -8.01 -5.73 -9.98
C TYR A 173 -6.92 -4.68 -9.78
N ASP A 174 -6.68 -4.25 -8.54
CA ASP A 174 -5.68 -3.22 -8.21
C ASP A 174 -4.24 -3.68 -8.45
N PRO A 175 -3.82 -4.94 -8.14
CA PRO A 175 -2.45 -5.36 -8.36
C PRO A 175 -2.09 -5.49 -9.84
N PHE A 176 -0.81 -5.39 -10.16
CA PHE A 176 -0.24 -5.66 -11.48
C PHE A 176 0.38 -7.07 -11.54
N PRO A 177 0.21 -7.84 -12.64
CA PRO A 177 -0.75 -7.62 -13.71
C PRO A 177 -2.19 -7.81 -13.23
N GLY A 178 -2.36 -8.40 -12.04
CA GLY A 178 -3.60 -8.61 -11.34
C GLY A 178 -4.65 -9.38 -12.13
N ARG A 179 -5.87 -9.32 -11.66
CA ARG A 179 -7.02 -9.95 -12.31
C ARG A 179 -7.39 -9.30 -13.64
N GLY A 180 -6.97 -8.05 -13.83
CA GLY A 180 -7.17 -7.28 -15.07
C GLY A 180 -6.18 -7.61 -16.18
N GLU A 181 -5.12 -8.39 -15.88
CA GLU A 181 -4.02 -8.72 -16.81
C GLU A 181 -3.36 -7.45 -17.39
N VAL A 182 -3.21 -6.41 -16.56
CA VAL A 182 -2.55 -5.14 -16.95
C VAL A 182 -1.04 -5.35 -16.95
N ARG A 183 -0.43 -5.44 -18.14
CA ARG A 183 0.99 -5.78 -18.32
C ARG A 183 1.85 -4.61 -18.74
N GLN A 184 1.25 -3.47 -19.01
CA GLN A 184 1.93 -2.23 -19.35
C GLN A 184 1.28 -1.08 -18.63
N PHE A 185 2.05 -0.22 -18.00
CA PHE A 185 1.55 0.92 -17.30
C PHE A 185 2.59 2.04 -17.23
N VAL A 186 2.10 3.29 -17.29
CA VAL A 186 2.91 4.49 -17.13
C VAL A 186 2.54 5.14 -15.81
N PHE A 187 3.52 5.40 -14.97
CA PHE A 187 3.34 6.01 -13.65
C PHE A 187 3.73 7.49 -13.74
N ASN A 188 2.78 8.34 -13.38
CA ASN A 188 2.91 9.79 -13.43
C ASN A 188 2.97 10.36 -12.01
N GLY A 189 3.84 11.34 -11.80
CA GLY A 189 3.84 12.14 -10.59
C GLY A 189 2.64 13.10 -10.53
N TRP A 190 2.49 13.81 -9.43
CA TRP A 190 1.43 14.81 -9.25
C TRP A 190 1.49 15.95 -10.29
N SER A 191 2.67 16.23 -10.87
CA SER A 191 2.82 17.15 -12.00
C SER A 191 2.11 16.66 -13.27
N GLY A 192 1.79 15.37 -13.35
CA GLY A 192 1.28 14.69 -14.54
C GLY A 192 2.37 14.24 -15.51
N ASP A 193 3.64 14.47 -15.19
CA ASP A 193 4.76 14.00 -16.00
C ASP A 193 5.06 12.52 -15.74
N GLU A 194 5.45 11.80 -16.78
CA GLU A 194 5.88 10.40 -16.66
C GLU A 194 7.14 10.31 -15.79
N VAL A 195 7.10 9.45 -14.77
CA VAL A 195 8.23 9.17 -13.88
C VAL A 195 8.93 7.89 -14.30
N PHE A 196 8.15 6.83 -14.52
CA PHE A 196 8.65 5.54 -15.05
C PHE A 196 7.49 4.77 -15.69
N SER A 197 7.84 3.70 -16.40
CA SER A 197 6.84 2.80 -16.99
C SER A 197 7.31 1.35 -16.93
N PHE A 198 6.36 0.43 -16.92
CA PHE A 198 6.60 -0.97 -17.17
C PHE A 198 6.04 -1.38 -18.52
N ASP A 199 6.85 -2.06 -19.33
CA ASP A 199 6.47 -2.56 -20.66
C ASP A 199 5.97 -4.01 -20.65
N ASP A 200 6.37 -4.80 -19.64
CA ASP A 200 6.03 -6.23 -19.53
C ASP A 200 5.98 -6.63 -18.07
N ILE A 201 4.77 -6.68 -17.51
CA ILE A 201 4.54 -7.00 -16.10
C ILE A 201 4.12 -8.46 -15.99
N GLU A 202 4.89 -9.22 -15.25
CA GLU A 202 4.60 -10.59 -14.86
C GLU A 202 4.34 -10.68 -13.35
N LYS A 203 3.94 -11.86 -12.87
CA LYS A 203 3.60 -12.06 -11.45
C LYS A 203 4.80 -11.81 -10.50
N ASP A 204 6.00 -12.05 -10.96
CA ASP A 204 7.24 -12.04 -10.17
C ASP A 204 8.28 -11.06 -10.69
N GLY A 205 7.92 -10.19 -11.62
CA GLY A 205 8.83 -9.19 -12.14
C GLY A 205 8.22 -8.32 -13.24
N ALA A 206 9.01 -7.35 -13.67
CA ALA A 206 8.60 -6.42 -14.72
C ALA A 206 9.80 -5.91 -15.52
N ARG A 207 9.53 -5.40 -16.72
CA ARG A 207 10.51 -4.68 -17.54
C ARG A 207 10.26 -3.18 -17.40
N ILE A 208 11.27 -2.45 -16.97
CA ILE A 208 11.34 -0.98 -16.99
C ILE A 208 11.97 -0.51 -18.29
#